data_b2db2059cd8e95a1e4eedf09b945ea8f
#
_entry.id   b2db2059cd8e95a1e4eedf09b945ea8f
#
_cell.length_a   1.000
_cell.length_b   1.000
_cell.length_c   1.000
_cell.angle_alpha   90.00
_cell.angle_beta   90.00
_cell.angle_gamma   90.00
#
_symmetry.space_group_name_H-M   'P 1'
#
loop_
_entity.id
_entity.type
_entity.pdbx_description
1 polymer ?
#
loop_
_entity_poly.entity_id
_entity_poly.type
_entity_poly.pdbx_seq_one_letter_code
_entity_poly.pdbx_strand_id
1 'polypeptide(L)'
;MSFTTEIKNEICLNNFSKLESICMLSGFLRNNAVINDKEIVILSENPKVIRKIFSLFKELYDINPVIYQGKSHNFNNKSYYNIFISEKIDLILKDLMIFDESGERLLVPYDYFLDSEDLKRAYLRGAFLARGSINDPKKSRYHLEFLVESIDEANFLKQLLLYFSINAKVISRDKGYMTYVKEAEKIGDFLRLINANQAILYYEDIRIYRDHKNMTNRLNNCEQANVDKIISASKKQLEDIALIKEKIGLDAVPDKIKEAIIYREKYPDVSLLELSNIISKETEKNLTKSGLSHRFRKIHEIALKLK
;
A
#
# COMPACT_ATOMS: atom_id res chain seq x y z
N MET A 1 -6.83 -16.70 -10.92
CA MET A 1 -7.21 -15.34 -11.35
C MET A 1 -6.33 -14.32 -10.68
N SER A 2 -6.23 -13.07 -11.22
CA SER A 2 -5.55 -11.98 -10.50
C SER A 2 -6.52 -11.33 -9.52
N PHE A 3 -6.01 -10.72 -8.44
CA PHE A 3 -6.82 -10.00 -7.47
C PHE A 3 -7.67 -8.89 -8.12
N THR A 4 -7.09 -8.13 -9.06
CA THR A 4 -7.84 -7.16 -9.88
C THR A 4 -9.01 -7.81 -10.62
N THR A 5 -8.83 -9.01 -11.18
CA THR A 5 -9.91 -9.72 -11.90
C THR A 5 -11.04 -10.13 -10.95
N GLU A 6 -10.71 -10.56 -9.74
CA GLU A 6 -11.69 -10.90 -8.70
C GLU A 6 -12.52 -9.70 -8.30
N ILE A 7 -11.88 -8.55 -8.04
CA ILE A 7 -12.55 -7.28 -7.74
C ILE A 7 -13.50 -6.89 -8.88
N LYS A 8 -13.02 -6.89 -10.13
CA LYS A 8 -13.86 -6.54 -11.30
C LYS A 8 -15.06 -7.48 -11.45
N ASN A 9 -14.83 -8.76 -11.19
CA ASN A 9 -15.90 -9.76 -11.23
C ASN A 9 -16.97 -9.52 -10.16
N GLU A 10 -16.55 -9.10 -8.96
CA GLU A 10 -17.46 -8.80 -7.85
C GLU A 10 -18.32 -7.57 -8.15
N ILE A 11 -17.70 -6.49 -8.63
CA ILE A 11 -18.43 -5.27 -9.04
C ILE A 11 -19.51 -5.58 -10.08
N CYS A 12 -19.21 -6.47 -11.03
CA CYS A 12 -20.16 -6.84 -12.07
C CYS A 12 -21.41 -7.58 -11.56
N LEU A 13 -21.39 -8.14 -10.35
CA LEU A 13 -22.55 -8.81 -9.73
C LEU A 13 -23.51 -7.83 -9.06
N ASN A 14 -23.09 -6.62 -8.79
CA ASN A 14 -23.89 -5.63 -8.09
C ASN A 14 -24.96 -5.04 -9.05
N ASN A 15 -26.12 -4.74 -8.48
CA ASN A 15 -27.18 -3.99 -9.16
C ASN A 15 -27.05 -2.52 -8.81
N PHE A 16 -27.32 -1.65 -9.79
CA PHE A 16 -27.19 -0.22 -9.70
C PHE A 16 -28.48 0.44 -10.19
N SER A 17 -28.78 1.62 -9.71
CA SER A 17 -29.87 2.46 -10.24
C SER A 17 -29.56 2.86 -11.69
N LYS A 18 -30.57 3.38 -12.39
CA LYS A 18 -30.41 3.85 -13.76
C LYS A 18 -29.34 4.93 -13.88
N LEU A 19 -29.34 5.93 -12.98
CA LEU A 19 -28.37 7.01 -12.99
C LEU A 19 -26.95 6.53 -12.67
N GLU A 20 -26.80 5.66 -11.66
CA GLU A 20 -25.48 5.04 -11.38
C GLU A 20 -24.97 4.24 -12.58
N SER A 21 -25.85 3.50 -13.27
CA SER A 21 -25.50 2.73 -14.47
C SER A 21 -25.00 3.63 -15.61
N ILE A 22 -25.63 4.79 -15.82
CA ILE A 22 -25.20 5.81 -16.78
C ILE A 22 -23.81 6.34 -16.41
N CYS A 23 -23.61 6.78 -15.16
CA CYS A 23 -22.31 7.29 -14.71
C CYS A 23 -21.20 6.21 -14.74
N MET A 24 -21.54 4.95 -14.44
CA MET A 24 -20.60 3.85 -14.56
C MET A 24 -20.20 3.59 -16.01
N LEU A 25 -21.15 3.60 -16.94
CA LEU A 25 -20.86 3.48 -18.39
C LEU A 25 -20.00 4.67 -18.88
N SER A 26 -20.29 5.89 -18.44
CA SER A 26 -19.49 7.07 -18.79
C SER A 26 -18.03 6.89 -18.40
N GLY A 27 -17.74 6.55 -17.13
CA GLY A 27 -16.38 6.30 -16.64
C GLY A 27 -15.71 5.11 -17.35
N PHE A 28 -16.49 4.11 -17.74
CA PHE A 28 -15.96 2.94 -18.45
C PHE A 28 -15.61 3.27 -19.91
N LEU A 29 -16.55 3.85 -20.67
CA LEU A 29 -16.34 4.11 -22.10
C LEU A 29 -15.23 5.13 -22.34
N ARG A 30 -15.19 6.20 -21.55
CA ARG A 30 -14.17 7.24 -21.66
C ARG A 30 -12.76 6.67 -21.61
N ASN A 31 -12.58 5.59 -20.88
CA ASN A 31 -11.27 4.97 -20.64
C ASN A 31 -11.02 3.68 -21.43
N ASN A 32 -12.03 3.12 -22.13
CA ASN A 32 -11.87 1.81 -22.77
C ASN A 32 -12.49 1.72 -24.16
N ALA A 33 -13.19 2.72 -24.66
CA ALA A 33 -13.85 2.66 -25.95
C ALA A 33 -13.06 3.40 -27.05
N VAL A 34 -13.02 2.80 -28.22
CA VAL A 34 -12.67 3.46 -29.46
C VAL A 34 -13.97 3.93 -30.11
N ILE A 35 -14.12 5.21 -30.33
CA ILE A 35 -15.34 5.86 -30.81
C ILE A 35 -15.06 6.45 -32.19
N ASN A 36 -15.89 6.10 -33.16
CA ASN A 36 -15.92 6.71 -34.48
C ASN A 36 -17.37 6.99 -34.91
N ASP A 37 -17.56 7.64 -36.07
CA ASP A 37 -18.90 8.05 -36.53
C ASP A 37 -19.88 6.88 -36.79
N LYS A 38 -19.40 5.65 -36.89
CA LYS A 38 -20.22 4.49 -37.26
C LYS A 38 -20.43 3.51 -36.13
N GLU A 39 -19.53 3.51 -35.13
CA GLU A 39 -19.59 2.52 -34.07
C GLU A 39 -18.78 2.93 -32.84
N ILE A 40 -19.17 2.36 -31.71
CA ILE A 40 -18.39 2.35 -30.46
C ILE A 40 -17.84 0.94 -30.29
N VAL A 41 -16.52 0.80 -30.20
CA VAL A 41 -15.85 -0.50 -30.01
C VAL A 41 -15.25 -0.57 -28.61
N ILE A 42 -15.59 -1.60 -27.87
CA ILE A 42 -15.11 -1.85 -26.51
C ILE A 42 -14.31 -3.16 -26.51
N LEU A 43 -13.11 -3.13 -25.92
CA LEU A 43 -12.25 -4.30 -25.78
C LEU A 43 -12.06 -4.67 -24.30
N SER A 44 -12.21 -5.96 -23.94
CA SER A 44 -11.86 -6.45 -22.61
C SER A 44 -11.46 -7.93 -22.65
N GLU A 45 -10.49 -8.31 -21.78
CA GLU A 45 -10.12 -9.71 -21.52
C GLU A 45 -11.04 -10.37 -20.48
N ASN A 46 -11.88 -9.61 -19.78
CA ASN A 46 -12.74 -10.12 -18.72
C ASN A 46 -14.18 -10.36 -19.23
N PRO A 47 -14.61 -11.61 -19.34
CA PRO A 47 -15.94 -11.93 -19.86
C PRO A 47 -17.09 -11.45 -18.95
N LYS A 48 -16.87 -11.30 -17.64
CA LYS A 48 -17.91 -10.78 -16.73
C LYS A 48 -18.12 -9.29 -16.92
N VAL A 49 -17.02 -8.54 -17.13
CA VAL A 49 -17.10 -7.11 -17.47
C VAL A 49 -17.87 -6.92 -18.78
N ILE A 50 -17.53 -7.68 -19.81
CA ILE A 50 -18.21 -7.62 -21.11
C ILE A 50 -19.70 -7.90 -20.98
N ARG A 51 -20.10 -8.94 -20.23
CA ARG A 51 -21.53 -9.23 -20.02
C ARG A 51 -22.24 -8.13 -19.26
N LYS A 52 -21.60 -7.56 -18.23
CA LYS A 52 -22.19 -6.44 -17.48
C LYS A 52 -22.41 -5.22 -18.39
N ILE A 53 -21.40 -4.86 -19.18
CA ILE A 53 -21.50 -3.73 -20.12
C ILE A 53 -22.58 -3.98 -21.18
N PHE A 54 -22.63 -5.20 -21.73
CA PHE A 54 -23.70 -5.59 -22.67
C PHE A 54 -25.09 -5.43 -22.05
N SER A 55 -25.30 -5.97 -20.82
CA SER A 55 -26.60 -5.83 -20.13
C SER A 55 -26.97 -4.37 -19.91
N LEU A 56 -26.03 -3.51 -19.54
CA LEU A 56 -26.30 -2.10 -19.33
C LEU A 56 -26.75 -1.37 -20.60
N PHE A 57 -26.12 -1.66 -21.74
CA PHE A 57 -26.59 -1.10 -23.02
C PHE A 57 -27.99 -1.57 -23.40
N LYS A 58 -28.28 -2.84 -23.15
CA LYS A 58 -29.61 -3.39 -23.39
C LYS A 58 -30.68 -2.76 -22.48
N GLU A 59 -30.37 -2.63 -21.19
CA GLU A 59 -31.30 -2.10 -20.18
C GLU A 59 -31.55 -0.60 -20.35
N LEU A 60 -30.50 0.18 -20.66
CA LEU A 60 -30.59 1.64 -20.72
C LEU A 60 -31.08 2.16 -22.07
N TYR A 61 -30.64 1.53 -23.14
CA TYR A 61 -30.86 2.07 -24.49
C TYR A 61 -31.71 1.14 -25.39
N ASP A 62 -32.12 -0.01 -24.90
CA ASP A 62 -32.89 -1.01 -25.67
C ASP A 62 -32.20 -1.33 -27.02
N ILE A 63 -30.91 -1.63 -26.96
CA ILE A 63 -30.07 -2.08 -28.07
C ILE A 63 -29.47 -3.43 -27.78
N ASN A 64 -29.09 -4.18 -28.83
CA ASN A 64 -28.41 -5.46 -28.71
C ASN A 64 -27.03 -5.38 -29.36
N PRO A 65 -25.99 -4.96 -28.62
CA PRO A 65 -24.63 -4.90 -29.14
C PRO A 65 -24.13 -6.25 -29.66
N VAL A 66 -23.27 -6.24 -30.67
CA VAL A 66 -22.66 -7.45 -31.19
C VAL A 66 -21.39 -7.78 -30.45
N ILE A 67 -21.22 -9.03 -29.98
CA ILE A 67 -20.04 -9.49 -29.28
C ILE A 67 -19.25 -10.45 -30.16
N TYR A 68 -17.96 -10.15 -30.34
CA TYR A 68 -16.99 -11.06 -30.96
C TYR A 68 -15.94 -11.51 -29.95
N GLN A 69 -15.67 -12.82 -29.96
CA GLN A 69 -14.58 -13.39 -29.18
C GLN A 69 -13.41 -13.71 -30.11
N GLY A 70 -12.23 -13.18 -29.79
CA GLY A 70 -10.98 -13.49 -30.46
C GLY A 70 -9.96 -14.16 -29.54
N LYS A 71 -8.91 -14.71 -30.14
CA LYS A 71 -7.72 -15.20 -29.42
C LYS A 71 -6.51 -14.39 -29.85
N SER A 72 -5.75 -13.88 -28.89
CA SER A 72 -4.50 -13.18 -29.18
C SER A 72 -3.38 -14.18 -29.40
N HIS A 73 -2.78 -14.18 -30.58
CA HIS A 73 -1.61 -15.03 -30.89
C HIS A 73 -0.33 -14.53 -30.20
N ASN A 74 -0.27 -13.25 -29.80
CA ASN A 74 0.95 -12.61 -29.28
C ASN A 74 1.12 -12.68 -27.76
N PHE A 75 0.10 -13.08 -26.99
CA PHE A 75 0.14 -13.16 -25.51
C PHE A 75 -0.59 -14.42 -25.02
N ASN A 76 0.12 -15.51 -24.88
CA ASN A 76 -0.32 -16.75 -24.19
C ASN A 76 -1.73 -17.25 -24.53
N ASN A 77 -2.19 -17.12 -25.76
CA ASN A 77 -3.53 -17.58 -26.21
C ASN A 77 -4.70 -17.06 -25.35
N LYS A 78 -4.59 -15.89 -24.76
CA LYS A 78 -5.69 -15.30 -23.98
C LYS A 78 -6.84 -14.89 -24.90
N SER A 79 -8.05 -15.24 -24.50
CA SER A 79 -9.26 -14.76 -25.16
C SER A 79 -9.49 -13.28 -24.84
N TYR A 80 -9.90 -12.53 -25.84
CA TYR A 80 -10.40 -11.17 -25.69
C TYR A 80 -11.80 -11.08 -26.33
N TYR A 81 -12.55 -10.09 -25.87
CA TYR A 81 -13.92 -9.87 -26.31
C TYR A 81 -14.06 -8.43 -26.78
N ASN A 82 -14.68 -8.25 -27.94
CA ASN A 82 -15.06 -6.94 -28.49
C ASN A 82 -16.57 -6.79 -28.44
N ILE A 83 -17.05 -5.65 -28.00
CA ILE A 83 -18.44 -5.21 -28.16
C ILE A 83 -18.47 -4.14 -29.23
N PHE A 84 -19.36 -4.31 -30.20
CA PHE A 84 -19.63 -3.35 -31.26
C PHE A 84 -21.05 -2.78 -31.09
N ILE A 85 -21.16 -1.44 -31.03
CA ILE A 85 -22.41 -0.71 -30.88
C ILE A 85 -22.50 0.22 -32.09
N SER A 86 -23.49 -0.02 -32.96
CA SER A 86 -23.74 0.75 -34.18
C SER A 86 -25.08 1.49 -34.17
N GLU A 87 -25.86 1.35 -33.09
CA GLU A 87 -27.17 1.96 -32.97
C GLU A 87 -27.16 3.06 -31.91
N LYS A 88 -27.93 4.12 -32.11
CA LYS A 88 -28.17 5.23 -31.15
C LYS A 88 -26.86 5.87 -30.62
N ILE A 89 -25.80 5.90 -31.43
CA ILE A 89 -24.46 6.35 -31.01
C ILE A 89 -24.51 7.77 -30.43
N ASP A 90 -25.04 8.72 -31.14
CA ASP A 90 -25.13 10.15 -30.72
C ASP A 90 -25.89 10.30 -29.40
N LEU A 91 -27.04 9.59 -29.29
CA LEU A 91 -27.83 9.59 -28.05
C LEU A 91 -26.99 9.06 -26.88
N ILE A 92 -26.34 7.93 -27.07
CA ILE A 92 -25.52 7.28 -26.03
C ILE A 92 -24.37 8.18 -25.60
N LEU A 93 -23.63 8.77 -26.55
CA LEU A 93 -22.48 9.59 -26.28
C LEU A 93 -22.82 10.89 -25.56
N LYS A 94 -23.98 11.52 -25.90
CA LYS A 94 -24.49 12.68 -25.18
C LYS A 94 -25.00 12.34 -23.79
N ASP A 95 -25.81 11.29 -23.65
CA ASP A 95 -26.33 10.83 -22.35
C ASP A 95 -25.22 10.45 -21.36
N LEU A 96 -24.11 9.89 -21.87
CA LEU A 96 -22.93 9.56 -21.10
C LEU A 96 -21.94 10.72 -20.89
N MET A 97 -22.27 11.93 -21.32
CA MET A 97 -21.40 13.12 -21.26
C MET A 97 -20.02 12.90 -21.87
N ILE A 98 -19.92 12.07 -22.92
CA ILE A 98 -18.69 11.87 -23.70
C ILE A 98 -18.59 12.95 -24.78
N PHE A 99 -19.74 13.32 -25.37
CA PHE A 99 -19.90 14.45 -26.25
C PHE A 99 -20.93 15.44 -25.63
N ASP A 100 -20.77 16.71 -25.93
CA ASP A 100 -21.74 17.73 -25.56
C ASP A 100 -22.90 17.79 -26.57
N GLU A 101 -23.83 18.75 -26.36
CA GLU A 101 -24.99 18.96 -27.25
C GLU A 101 -24.56 19.42 -28.67
N SER A 102 -23.40 20.08 -28.80
CA SER A 102 -22.86 20.52 -30.10
C SER A 102 -22.16 19.39 -30.86
N GLY A 103 -21.90 18.24 -30.22
CA GLY A 103 -21.18 17.11 -30.76
C GLY A 103 -19.67 17.22 -30.58
N GLU A 104 -19.18 18.10 -29.70
CA GLU A 104 -17.77 18.17 -29.34
C GLU A 104 -17.46 17.20 -28.21
N ARG A 105 -16.29 16.54 -28.29
CA ARG A 105 -15.82 15.60 -27.29
C ARG A 105 -15.42 16.31 -25.99
N LEU A 106 -16.05 15.96 -24.87
CA LEU A 106 -15.71 16.47 -23.56
C LEU A 106 -14.49 15.75 -23.00
N LEU A 107 -13.52 16.50 -22.51
CA LEU A 107 -12.31 15.96 -21.84
C LEU A 107 -12.69 15.25 -20.53
N VAL A 108 -13.61 15.85 -19.77
CA VAL A 108 -14.18 15.30 -18.53
C VAL A 108 -15.69 15.61 -18.50
N PRO A 109 -16.50 14.87 -17.74
CA PRO A 109 -17.91 15.18 -17.58
C PRO A 109 -18.11 16.54 -16.89
N TYR A 110 -19.23 17.20 -17.14
CA TYR A 110 -19.63 18.39 -16.38
C TYR A 110 -19.94 18.03 -14.92
N ASP A 111 -19.72 18.96 -14.00
CA ASP A 111 -19.88 18.76 -12.55
C ASP A 111 -21.30 18.29 -12.17
N TYR A 112 -22.35 18.81 -12.82
CA TYR A 112 -23.73 18.42 -12.54
C TYR A 112 -24.05 16.96 -12.90
N PHE A 113 -23.23 16.31 -13.73
CA PHE A 113 -23.40 14.89 -14.09
C PHE A 113 -23.08 13.96 -12.91
N LEU A 114 -22.21 14.40 -12.01
CA LEU A 114 -21.78 13.68 -10.83
C LEU A 114 -22.12 14.47 -9.56
N ASP A 115 -23.37 14.93 -9.42
CA ASP A 115 -23.81 15.81 -8.34
C ASP A 115 -23.86 15.13 -6.97
N SER A 116 -24.07 13.81 -6.92
CA SER A 116 -24.16 13.03 -5.69
C SER A 116 -22.94 12.12 -5.47
N GLU A 117 -22.75 11.68 -4.22
CA GLU A 117 -21.70 10.71 -3.88
C GLU A 117 -21.85 9.39 -4.62
N ASP A 118 -23.08 8.90 -4.76
CA ASP A 118 -23.35 7.62 -5.40
C ASP A 118 -23.01 7.66 -6.89
N LEU A 119 -23.24 8.77 -7.56
CA LEU A 119 -22.87 8.96 -8.97
C LEU A 119 -21.36 9.08 -9.14
N LYS A 120 -20.65 9.76 -8.23
CA LYS A 120 -19.17 9.79 -8.20
C LYS A 120 -18.59 8.39 -8.00
N ARG A 121 -19.16 7.61 -7.07
CA ARG A 121 -18.79 6.19 -6.84
C ARG A 121 -19.02 5.35 -8.08
N ALA A 122 -20.15 5.54 -8.75
CA ALA A 122 -20.49 4.83 -9.97
C ALA A 122 -19.50 5.13 -11.11
N TYR A 123 -19.13 6.39 -11.31
CA TYR A 123 -18.11 6.76 -12.27
C TYR A 123 -16.75 6.09 -11.97
N LEU A 124 -16.30 6.13 -10.71
CA LEU A 124 -15.07 5.47 -10.29
C LEU A 124 -15.11 3.94 -10.48
N ARG A 125 -16.28 3.28 -10.27
CA ARG A 125 -16.48 1.87 -10.60
C ARG A 125 -16.25 1.62 -12.11
N GLY A 126 -16.84 2.45 -12.96
CA GLY A 126 -16.68 2.37 -14.41
C GLY A 126 -15.23 2.51 -14.85
N ALA A 127 -14.56 3.56 -14.38
CA ALA A 127 -13.15 3.80 -14.65
C ALA A 127 -12.26 2.64 -14.16
N PHE A 128 -12.58 2.05 -12.99
CA PHE A 128 -11.86 0.89 -12.47
C PHE A 128 -12.09 -0.37 -13.31
N LEU A 129 -13.32 -0.63 -13.73
CA LEU A 129 -13.62 -1.75 -14.63
C LEU A 129 -12.86 -1.61 -15.95
N ALA A 130 -12.70 -0.40 -16.48
CA ALA A 130 -11.95 -0.12 -17.70
C ALA A 130 -10.45 -0.33 -17.51
N ARG A 131 -9.81 0.51 -16.73
CA ARG A 131 -8.34 0.65 -16.65
C ARG A 131 -7.77 0.58 -15.23
N GLY A 132 -8.61 0.29 -14.22
CA GLY A 132 -8.15 0.16 -12.85
C GLY A 132 -7.44 -1.16 -12.59
N SER A 133 -6.44 -1.12 -11.69
CA SER A 133 -5.71 -2.28 -11.20
C SER A 133 -5.33 -2.11 -9.73
N ILE A 134 -5.43 -3.20 -8.97
CA ILE A 134 -4.94 -3.28 -7.58
C ILE A 134 -4.03 -4.49 -7.45
N ASN A 135 -2.85 -4.28 -6.90
CA ASN A 135 -1.92 -5.35 -6.59
C ASN A 135 -2.50 -6.30 -5.52
N ASP A 136 -2.24 -7.59 -5.69
CA ASP A 136 -2.55 -8.59 -4.65
C ASP A 136 -1.72 -8.26 -3.38
N PRO A 137 -2.38 -7.94 -2.24
CA PRO A 137 -1.70 -7.55 -1.01
C PRO A 137 -0.81 -8.67 -0.45
N LYS A 138 -1.05 -9.92 -0.81
CA LYS A 138 -0.24 -11.07 -0.40
C LYS A 138 1.08 -11.16 -1.16
N LYS A 139 1.12 -10.73 -2.41
CA LYS A 139 2.25 -10.94 -3.33
C LYS A 139 3.11 -9.70 -3.53
N SER A 140 2.54 -8.52 -3.47
CA SER A 140 3.18 -7.27 -3.88
C SER A 140 3.03 -6.15 -2.86
N ARG A 141 3.67 -5.00 -3.15
CA ARG A 141 3.43 -3.75 -2.44
C ARG A 141 2.02 -3.25 -2.73
N TYR A 142 1.45 -2.56 -1.77
CA TYR A 142 0.16 -1.89 -1.92
C TYR A 142 0.21 -0.88 -3.07
N HIS A 143 -0.69 -1.05 -4.03
CA HIS A 143 -0.76 -0.19 -5.21
C HIS A 143 -2.13 -0.31 -5.86
N LEU A 144 -2.84 0.80 -5.95
CA LEU A 144 -4.01 1.01 -6.79
C LEU A 144 -3.60 1.96 -7.89
N GLU A 145 -3.97 1.67 -9.13
CA GLU A 145 -3.69 2.52 -10.27
C GLU A 145 -4.83 2.56 -11.28
N PHE A 146 -4.90 3.69 -11.98
CA PHE A 146 -5.70 3.88 -13.20
C PHE A 146 -4.74 4.36 -14.28
N LEU A 147 -4.67 3.64 -15.40
CA LEU A 147 -3.87 4.05 -16.56
C LEU A 147 -4.80 4.60 -17.62
N VAL A 148 -4.76 5.91 -17.85
CA VAL A 148 -5.64 6.64 -18.78
C VAL A 148 -4.83 7.38 -19.84
N GLU A 149 -5.46 7.73 -20.95
CA GLU A 149 -4.76 8.35 -22.09
C GLU A 149 -4.58 9.86 -21.93
N SER A 150 -5.54 10.54 -21.27
CA SER A 150 -5.56 11.99 -21.09
C SER A 150 -5.09 12.41 -19.70
N ILE A 151 -4.35 13.52 -19.63
CA ILE A 151 -3.96 14.18 -18.38
C ILE A 151 -5.19 14.75 -17.64
N ASP A 152 -6.20 15.21 -18.39
CA ASP A 152 -7.41 15.77 -17.84
C ASP A 152 -8.22 14.71 -17.12
N GLU A 153 -8.40 13.52 -17.72
CA GLU A 153 -9.02 12.36 -17.08
C GLU A 153 -8.23 11.89 -15.86
N ALA A 154 -6.89 11.86 -15.94
CA ALA A 154 -6.06 11.48 -14.79
C ALA A 154 -6.23 12.44 -13.60
N ASN A 155 -6.30 13.75 -13.87
CA ASN A 155 -6.52 14.76 -12.85
C ASN A 155 -7.97 14.71 -12.33
N PHE A 156 -8.95 14.46 -13.19
CA PHE A 156 -10.34 14.29 -12.80
C PHE A 156 -10.52 13.10 -11.86
N LEU A 157 -9.96 11.94 -12.19
CA LEU A 157 -9.94 10.78 -11.29
C LEU A 157 -9.24 11.09 -9.96
N LYS A 158 -8.14 11.83 -9.97
CA LYS A 158 -7.47 12.30 -8.76
C LYS A 158 -8.39 13.17 -7.91
N GLN A 159 -9.14 14.11 -8.51
CA GLN A 159 -10.09 14.97 -7.81
C GLN A 159 -11.25 14.16 -7.20
N LEU A 160 -11.82 13.21 -7.95
CA LEU A 160 -12.86 12.33 -7.45
C LEU A 160 -12.37 11.47 -6.26
N LEU A 161 -11.16 10.93 -6.35
CA LEU A 161 -10.57 10.18 -5.24
C LEU A 161 -10.32 11.07 -4.02
N LEU A 162 -9.86 12.32 -4.24
CA LEU A 162 -9.64 13.29 -3.17
C LEU A 162 -10.96 13.68 -2.46
N TYR A 163 -12.06 13.80 -3.20
CA TYR A 163 -13.38 14.02 -2.63
C TYR A 163 -13.72 12.98 -1.55
N PHE A 164 -13.32 11.73 -1.74
CA PHE A 164 -13.45 10.63 -0.78
C PHE A 164 -12.24 10.50 0.17
N SER A 165 -11.44 11.55 0.33
CA SER A 165 -10.25 11.57 1.19
C SER A 165 -9.20 10.51 0.82
N ILE A 166 -9.13 10.13 -0.45
CA ILE A 166 -8.14 9.22 -1.00
C ILE A 166 -7.11 10.04 -1.78
N ASN A 167 -5.91 10.22 -1.20
CA ASN A 167 -4.85 11.03 -1.79
C ASN A 167 -4.15 10.27 -2.93
N ALA A 168 -4.51 10.57 -4.16
CA ALA A 168 -3.87 10.03 -5.35
C ALA A 168 -2.80 10.96 -5.93
N LYS A 169 -1.81 10.37 -6.59
CA LYS A 169 -0.79 11.09 -7.36
C LYS A 169 -0.93 10.76 -8.84
N VAL A 170 -0.56 11.72 -9.70
CA VAL A 170 -0.55 11.53 -11.15
C VAL A 170 0.90 11.57 -11.64
N ILE A 171 1.25 10.65 -12.52
CA ILE A 171 2.55 10.60 -13.20
C ILE A 171 2.35 10.29 -14.69
N SER A 172 3.23 10.83 -15.53
CA SER A 172 3.31 10.46 -16.94
C SER A 172 3.92 9.06 -17.10
N ARG A 173 3.45 8.31 -18.11
CA ARG A 173 3.95 7.00 -18.54
C ARG A 173 4.05 6.97 -20.06
N ASP A 174 4.79 6.01 -20.61
CA ASP A 174 4.96 5.87 -22.08
C ASP A 174 3.63 5.76 -22.85
N LYS A 175 2.59 5.20 -22.19
CA LYS A 175 1.27 4.95 -22.78
C LYS A 175 0.14 5.81 -22.17
N GLY A 176 0.46 7.00 -21.65
CA GLY A 176 -0.52 7.92 -21.07
C GLY A 176 -0.18 8.36 -19.66
N TYR A 177 -1.17 8.50 -18.81
CA TYR A 177 -1.04 9.03 -17.46
C TYR A 177 -1.56 8.03 -16.45
N MET A 178 -0.85 7.90 -15.32
CA MET A 178 -1.22 6.98 -14.25
C MET A 178 -1.61 7.76 -13.00
N THR A 179 -2.87 7.63 -12.59
CA THR A 179 -3.35 8.06 -11.27
C THR A 179 -3.22 6.89 -10.31
N TYR A 180 -2.49 7.08 -9.19
CA TYR A 180 -2.20 5.97 -8.29
C TYR A 180 -2.23 6.32 -6.81
N VAL A 181 -2.48 5.29 -5.97
CA VAL A 181 -2.47 5.32 -4.50
C VAL A 181 -1.58 4.19 -3.99
N LYS A 182 -0.75 4.48 -2.97
CA LYS A 182 0.14 3.49 -2.32
C LYS A 182 -0.17 3.24 -0.85
N GLU A 183 -1.02 4.06 -0.26
CA GLU A 183 -1.42 3.93 1.14
C GLU A 183 -2.38 2.75 1.30
N ALA A 184 -1.98 1.75 2.10
CA ALA A 184 -2.74 0.52 2.28
C ALA A 184 -4.17 0.78 2.77
N GLU A 185 -4.35 1.66 3.75
CA GLU A 185 -5.65 2.02 4.31
C GLU A 185 -6.55 2.67 3.24
N LYS A 186 -6.00 3.59 2.45
CA LYS A 186 -6.73 4.29 1.39
C LYS A 186 -7.15 3.37 0.23
N ILE A 187 -6.38 2.31 -0.02
CA ILE A 187 -6.80 1.27 -0.98
C ILE A 187 -7.96 0.45 -0.39
N GLY A 188 -7.96 0.17 0.91
CA GLY A 188 -9.10 -0.42 1.61
C GLY A 188 -10.35 0.45 1.53
N ASP A 189 -10.20 1.78 1.75
CA ASP A 189 -11.29 2.75 1.58
C ASP A 189 -11.84 2.75 0.15
N PHE A 190 -10.98 2.67 -0.85
CA PHE A 190 -11.38 2.56 -2.24
C PHE A 190 -12.17 1.28 -2.53
N LEU A 191 -11.76 0.12 -2.01
CA LEU A 191 -12.50 -1.14 -2.17
C LEU A 191 -13.92 -1.06 -1.58
N ARG A 192 -14.09 -0.40 -0.41
CA ARG A 192 -15.42 -0.10 0.15
C ARG A 192 -16.24 0.81 -0.77
N LEU A 193 -15.61 1.86 -1.28
CA LEU A 193 -16.23 2.86 -2.15
C LEU A 193 -16.83 2.24 -3.40
N ILE A 194 -16.16 1.25 -4.00
CA ILE A 194 -16.64 0.56 -5.22
C ILE A 194 -17.53 -0.65 -4.92
N ASN A 195 -17.87 -0.91 -3.66
CA ASN A 195 -18.68 -2.05 -3.19
C ASN A 195 -18.06 -3.43 -3.51
N ALA A 196 -16.74 -3.56 -3.37
CA ALA A 196 -16.01 -4.82 -3.53
C ALA A 196 -15.87 -5.52 -2.16
N ASN A 197 -16.98 -6.02 -1.60
CA ASN A 197 -17.10 -6.46 -0.21
C ASN A 197 -16.25 -7.71 0.11
N GLN A 198 -16.16 -8.68 -0.79
CA GLN A 198 -15.33 -9.87 -0.61
C GLN A 198 -13.84 -9.52 -0.75
N ALA A 199 -13.55 -8.69 -1.73
CA ALA A 199 -12.18 -8.23 -1.96
C ALA A 199 -11.63 -7.42 -0.78
N ILE A 200 -12.44 -6.57 -0.14
CA ILE A 200 -11.99 -5.81 1.03
C ILE A 200 -11.75 -6.72 2.23
N LEU A 201 -12.58 -7.72 2.49
CA LEU A 201 -12.35 -8.67 3.59
C LEU A 201 -11.00 -9.36 3.42
N TYR A 202 -10.74 -9.92 2.23
CA TYR A 202 -9.45 -10.52 1.92
C TYR A 202 -8.29 -9.53 2.06
N TYR A 203 -8.46 -8.31 1.56
CA TYR A 203 -7.44 -7.26 1.61
C TYR A 203 -7.07 -6.88 3.05
N GLU A 204 -8.07 -6.66 3.91
CA GLU A 204 -7.87 -6.27 5.31
C GLU A 204 -7.24 -7.39 6.13
N ASP A 205 -7.65 -8.64 5.94
CA ASP A 205 -7.04 -9.80 6.61
C ASP A 205 -5.52 -9.86 6.33
N ILE A 206 -5.13 -9.69 5.06
CA ILE A 206 -3.72 -9.69 4.68
C ILE A 206 -2.99 -8.46 5.24
N ARG A 207 -3.63 -7.29 5.26
CA ARG A 207 -3.06 -6.06 5.81
C ARG A 207 -2.76 -6.21 7.31
N ILE A 208 -3.73 -6.68 8.08
CA ILE A 208 -3.58 -6.92 9.52
C ILE A 208 -2.45 -7.93 9.79
N TYR A 209 -2.43 -9.04 9.05
CA TYR A 209 -1.37 -10.03 9.19
C TYR A 209 0.03 -9.44 8.90
N ARG A 210 0.18 -8.66 7.83
CA ARG A 210 1.45 -8.01 7.48
C ARG A 210 1.89 -6.99 8.52
N ASP A 211 0.98 -6.19 9.04
CA ASP A 211 1.27 -5.17 10.06
C ASP A 211 1.70 -5.83 11.36
N HIS A 212 1.03 -6.90 11.80
CA HIS A 212 1.44 -7.69 12.96
C HIS A 212 2.83 -8.30 12.78
N LYS A 213 3.11 -8.91 11.62
CA LYS A 213 4.43 -9.47 11.31
C LYS A 213 5.53 -8.39 11.30
N ASN A 214 5.26 -7.24 10.73
CA ASN A 214 6.21 -6.12 10.71
C ASN A 214 6.49 -5.60 12.12
N MET A 215 5.46 -5.49 12.96
CA MET A 215 5.60 -5.07 14.35
C MET A 215 6.47 -6.07 15.14
N THR A 216 6.20 -7.37 15.01
CA THR A 216 7.00 -8.44 15.64
C THR A 216 8.46 -8.37 15.20
N ASN A 217 8.73 -8.22 13.90
CA ASN A 217 10.09 -8.09 13.39
C ASN A 217 10.81 -6.85 13.96
N ARG A 218 10.10 -5.72 14.09
CA ARG A 218 10.68 -4.50 14.72
C ARG A 218 11.03 -4.70 16.17
N LEU A 219 10.18 -5.39 16.95
CA LEU A 219 10.44 -5.72 18.34
C LEU A 219 11.67 -6.61 18.45
N ASN A 220 11.72 -7.72 17.70
CA ASN A 220 12.87 -8.63 17.68
C ASN A 220 14.18 -7.93 17.29
N ASN A 221 14.14 -7.06 16.27
CA ASN A 221 15.33 -6.28 15.87
C ASN A 221 15.79 -5.31 16.96
N CYS A 222 14.83 -4.69 17.69
CA CYS A 222 15.13 -3.81 18.80
C CYS A 222 15.77 -4.58 19.98
N GLU A 223 15.21 -5.72 20.34
CA GLU A 223 15.76 -6.60 21.38
C GLU A 223 17.16 -7.07 21.01
N GLN A 224 17.36 -7.56 19.78
CA GLN A 224 18.67 -8.00 19.32
C GLN A 224 19.70 -6.86 19.36
N ALA A 225 19.34 -5.67 18.90
CA ALA A 225 20.24 -4.52 18.96
C ALA A 225 20.59 -4.09 20.40
N ASN A 226 19.68 -4.29 21.36
CA ASN A 226 19.94 -4.05 22.77
C ASN A 226 20.92 -5.08 23.34
N VAL A 227 20.73 -6.38 23.02
CA VAL A 227 21.65 -7.46 23.42
C VAL A 227 23.04 -7.24 22.84
N ASP A 228 23.15 -6.91 21.55
CA ASP A 228 24.43 -6.66 20.88
C ASP A 228 25.18 -5.46 21.53
N LYS A 229 24.46 -4.40 21.93
CA LYS A 229 25.04 -3.27 22.66
C LYS A 229 25.58 -3.70 24.05
N ILE A 230 24.84 -4.53 24.79
CA ILE A 230 25.26 -5.05 26.08
C ILE A 230 26.54 -5.86 25.94
N ILE A 231 26.56 -6.83 25.01
CA ILE A 231 27.71 -7.69 24.76
C ILE A 231 28.95 -6.88 24.33
N SER A 232 28.78 -5.94 23.39
CA SER A 232 29.89 -5.09 22.91
C SER A 232 30.46 -4.22 24.02
N ALA A 233 29.59 -3.63 24.85
CA ALA A 233 30.03 -2.82 25.99
C ALA A 233 30.75 -3.66 27.04
N SER A 234 30.22 -4.84 27.36
CA SER A 234 30.83 -5.76 28.30
C SER A 234 32.22 -6.23 27.84
N LYS A 235 32.32 -6.66 26.57
CA LYS A 235 33.58 -7.09 25.97
C LYS A 235 34.64 -6.00 26.09
N LYS A 236 34.33 -4.77 25.74
CA LYS A 236 35.25 -3.64 25.88
C LYS A 236 35.65 -3.38 27.34
N GLN A 237 34.72 -3.51 28.28
CA GLN A 237 34.99 -3.38 29.72
C GLN A 237 35.95 -4.49 30.22
N LEU A 238 35.75 -5.72 29.78
CA LEU A 238 36.63 -6.86 30.13
C LEU A 238 38.01 -6.72 29.51
N GLU A 239 38.15 -6.19 28.30
CA GLU A 239 39.44 -5.87 27.68
C GLU A 239 40.19 -4.81 28.49
N ASP A 240 39.54 -3.73 28.91
CA ASP A 240 40.13 -2.70 29.76
C ASP A 240 40.55 -3.26 31.14
N ILE A 241 39.69 -4.11 31.72
CA ILE A 241 39.99 -4.81 32.99
C ILE A 241 41.23 -5.72 32.87
N ALA A 242 41.30 -6.50 31.82
CA ALA A 242 42.45 -7.41 31.57
C ALA A 242 43.74 -6.61 31.46
N LEU A 243 43.74 -5.48 30.75
CA LEU A 243 44.89 -4.61 30.62
C LEU A 243 45.36 -4.03 31.96
N ILE A 244 44.42 -3.56 32.81
CA ILE A 244 44.72 -3.04 34.15
C ILE A 244 45.33 -4.13 35.04
N LYS A 245 44.77 -5.34 35.03
CA LYS A 245 45.27 -6.45 35.82
C LYS A 245 46.70 -6.84 35.41
N GLU A 246 47.00 -6.85 34.12
CA GLU A 246 48.30 -7.19 33.56
C GLU A 246 49.38 -6.15 33.91
N LYS A 247 49.05 -4.85 33.77
CA LYS A 247 50.04 -3.75 33.86
C LYS A 247 50.30 -3.25 35.28
N ILE A 248 49.26 -3.10 36.10
CA ILE A 248 49.37 -2.45 37.44
C ILE A 248 48.80 -3.30 38.59
N GLY A 249 48.05 -4.33 38.30
CA GLY A 249 47.39 -5.15 39.33
C GLY A 249 46.13 -4.49 39.92
N LEU A 250 45.31 -5.28 40.62
CA LEU A 250 44.05 -4.80 41.23
C LEU A 250 44.29 -3.97 42.51
N ASP A 251 45.45 -4.10 43.17
CA ASP A 251 45.73 -3.38 44.42
C ASP A 251 46.13 -1.93 44.17
N ALA A 252 46.42 -1.58 42.93
CA ALA A 252 46.70 -0.20 42.52
C ALA A 252 45.46 0.65 42.21
N VAL A 253 44.26 0.04 42.24
CA VAL A 253 42.99 0.77 41.94
C VAL A 253 42.13 0.94 43.19
N PRO A 254 41.32 2.05 43.27
CA PRO A 254 40.44 2.31 44.42
C PRO A 254 39.42 1.19 44.65
N ASP A 255 39.04 0.93 45.91
CA ASP A 255 38.11 -0.18 46.26
C ASP A 255 36.81 -0.17 45.47
N LYS A 256 36.20 1.00 45.22
CA LYS A 256 34.99 1.13 44.42
C LYS A 256 35.17 0.68 42.96
N ILE A 257 36.35 0.84 42.41
CA ILE A 257 36.71 0.40 41.06
C ILE A 257 36.99 -1.11 41.07
N LYS A 258 37.72 -1.62 42.08
CA LYS A 258 38.00 -3.04 42.32
C LYS A 258 36.71 -3.82 42.45
N GLU A 259 35.72 -3.33 43.22
CA GLU A 259 34.38 -3.94 43.31
C GLU A 259 33.70 -4.07 41.95
N ALA A 260 33.67 -3.01 41.12
CA ALA A 260 33.06 -3.05 39.80
C ALA A 260 33.77 -4.04 38.84
N ILE A 261 35.07 -4.16 38.93
CA ILE A 261 35.87 -5.12 38.16
C ILE A 261 35.47 -6.56 38.53
N ILE A 262 35.50 -6.90 39.83
CA ILE A 262 35.18 -8.25 40.33
C ILE A 262 33.76 -8.68 39.88
N TYR A 263 32.79 -7.80 40.01
CA TYR A 263 31.42 -8.13 39.62
C TYR A 263 31.23 -8.23 38.09
N ARG A 264 31.97 -7.47 37.27
CA ARG A 264 31.89 -7.61 35.81
C ARG A 264 32.52 -8.91 35.33
N GLU A 265 33.61 -9.35 35.94
CA GLU A 265 34.24 -10.65 35.64
C GLU A 265 33.34 -11.82 36.07
N LYS A 266 32.64 -11.68 37.21
CA LYS A 266 31.71 -12.70 37.72
C LYS A 266 30.46 -12.80 36.85
N TYR A 267 29.99 -11.66 36.29
CA TYR A 267 28.76 -11.57 35.48
C TYR A 267 29.05 -10.85 34.16
N PRO A 268 29.71 -11.49 33.20
CA PRO A 268 30.13 -10.85 31.94
C PRO A 268 28.99 -10.44 31.01
N ASP A 269 27.88 -11.19 31.00
CA ASP A 269 26.83 -11.07 30.00
C ASP A 269 25.65 -10.19 30.43
N VAL A 270 25.64 -9.71 31.68
CA VAL A 270 24.53 -8.91 32.19
C VAL A 270 24.64 -7.42 31.83
N SER A 271 23.50 -6.77 31.69
CA SER A 271 23.44 -5.33 31.48
C SER A 271 23.99 -4.53 32.67
N LEU A 272 24.38 -3.26 32.46
CA LEU A 272 24.80 -2.39 33.57
C LEU A 272 23.71 -2.16 34.62
N LEU A 273 22.45 -2.20 34.23
CA LEU A 273 21.33 -2.09 35.16
C LEU A 273 21.24 -3.32 36.06
N GLU A 274 21.23 -4.49 35.45
CA GLU A 274 21.23 -5.77 36.18
C GLU A 274 22.44 -5.90 37.08
N LEU A 275 23.63 -5.57 36.57
CA LEU A 275 24.86 -5.62 37.34
C LEU A 275 24.80 -4.65 38.54
N SER A 276 24.26 -3.44 38.38
CA SER A 276 24.08 -2.51 39.50
C SER A 276 23.10 -3.04 40.54
N ASN A 277 22.05 -3.73 40.13
CA ASN A 277 21.08 -4.36 41.03
C ASN A 277 21.71 -5.55 41.80
N ILE A 278 22.52 -6.37 41.12
CA ILE A 278 23.25 -7.49 41.77
C ILE A 278 24.21 -6.96 42.83
N ILE A 279 25.03 -5.96 42.46
CA ILE A 279 25.97 -5.35 43.41
C ILE A 279 25.23 -4.75 44.61
N SER A 280 24.15 -4.00 44.36
CA SER A 280 23.35 -3.38 45.43
C SER A 280 22.80 -4.42 46.40
N LYS A 281 22.33 -5.56 45.86
CA LYS A 281 21.73 -6.64 46.66
C LYS A 281 22.79 -7.42 47.45
N GLU A 282 23.95 -7.72 46.85
CA GLU A 282 25.00 -8.51 47.50
C GLU A 282 25.83 -7.68 48.52
N THR A 283 25.94 -6.36 48.30
CA THR A 283 26.76 -5.47 49.17
C THR A 283 25.91 -4.62 50.12
N GLU A 284 24.58 -4.70 50.06
CA GLU A 284 23.63 -3.88 50.82
C GLU A 284 23.84 -2.34 50.63
N LYS A 285 24.49 -1.96 49.52
CA LYS A 285 24.75 -0.56 49.15
C LYS A 285 23.89 -0.14 47.98
N ASN A 286 23.30 1.03 48.00
CA ASN A 286 22.53 1.53 46.87
C ASN A 286 23.49 2.01 45.75
N LEU A 287 23.61 1.20 44.69
CA LEU A 287 24.41 1.52 43.51
C LEU A 287 23.50 1.65 42.30
N THR A 288 23.38 2.83 41.73
CA THR A 288 22.60 3.08 40.53
C THR A 288 23.38 2.71 39.27
N LYS A 289 22.63 2.43 38.16
CA LYS A 289 23.20 2.24 36.83
C LYS A 289 24.16 3.37 36.44
N SER A 290 23.81 4.65 36.76
CA SER A 290 24.64 5.81 36.47
C SER A 290 25.94 5.79 37.27
N GLY A 291 25.86 5.44 38.55
CA GLY A 291 27.04 5.29 39.43
C GLY A 291 28.00 4.19 38.94
N LEU A 292 27.45 3.06 38.53
CA LEU A 292 28.23 1.97 37.95
C LEU A 292 28.84 2.37 36.59
N SER A 293 28.09 3.05 35.73
CA SER A 293 28.58 3.57 34.44
C SER A 293 29.76 4.54 34.64
N HIS A 294 29.70 5.39 35.68
CA HIS A 294 30.82 6.27 36.01
C HIS A 294 32.08 5.49 36.47
N ARG A 295 31.91 4.41 37.22
CA ARG A 295 33.02 3.52 37.59
C ARG A 295 33.68 2.90 36.35
N PHE A 296 32.91 2.38 35.40
CA PHE A 296 33.44 1.82 34.13
C PHE A 296 34.11 2.89 33.26
N ARG A 297 33.63 4.14 33.27
CA ARG A 297 34.32 5.23 32.58
C ARG A 297 35.71 5.47 33.17
N LYS A 298 35.85 5.46 34.50
CA LYS A 298 37.16 5.54 35.14
C LYS A 298 38.07 4.35 34.84
N ILE A 299 37.53 3.14 34.80
CA ILE A 299 38.27 1.93 34.36
C ILE A 299 38.85 2.16 32.97
N HIS A 300 38.03 2.63 32.04
CA HIS A 300 38.45 2.95 30.68
C HIS A 300 39.53 4.04 30.61
N GLU A 301 39.39 5.11 31.39
CA GLU A 301 40.37 6.18 31.47
C GLU A 301 41.74 5.68 32.02
N ILE A 302 41.73 4.77 32.99
CA ILE A 302 42.97 4.14 33.52
C ILE A 302 43.58 3.24 32.42
N ALA A 303 42.78 2.41 31.76
CA ALA A 303 43.24 1.55 30.69
C ALA A 303 43.87 2.32 29.51
N LEU A 304 43.28 3.48 29.14
CA LEU A 304 43.85 4.32 28.10
C LEU A 304 45.23 4.92 28.44
N LYS A 305 45.51 5.16 29.72
CA LYS A 305 46.80 5.65 30.16
C LYS A 305 47.89 4.57 30.21
N LEU A 306 47.48 3.31 30.12
CA LEU A 306 48.37 2.15 30.17
C LEU A 306 48.70 1.55 28.77
N LYS A 307 47.99 2.03 27.73
CA LYS A 307 48.30 1.76 26.32
C LYS A 307 49.45 2.59 25.83
#